data_4b199c4a82ab846f32ff9d29fa7a7136
#
_entry.id   4b199c4a82ab846f32ff9d29fa7a7136
#
_cell.length_a   1.000
_cell.length_b   1.000
_cell.length_c   1.000
_cell.angle_alpha   90.00
_cell.angle_beta   90.00
_cell.angle_gamma   90.00
#
_symmetry.space_group_name_H-M   'P 1'
#
loop_
_entity.id
_entity.type
_entity.pdbx_description
1 polymer ?
#
loop_
_entity_poly.entity_id
_entity_poly.type
_entity_poly.pdbx_seq_one_letter_code
_entity_poly.pdbx_strand_id
1 'polypeptide(L)'
;MYRQNYAESLRKELISTVQKVLTPVALEYGYASVPLEEQIKWRPLVLVLGNYSSGKSSMINDLLGADIQETGQAPTDDSFTIITGDDKAVGQGAIRCTSTIEGQAVLADPEFPFVSLAKHGQRFAAHFRMKTVNSPFLKDLAIIDTPGMLDSVAEKDRGYDYQQVVGELAQLADLVVVMFDPHKAGTVRETHASLRETLPANTVEDRLAFVLNRVDECATLADLLRVYGTLCWNLSQMTGRKDIPKIYTVYSHGHAPGKSAGPDYLSYLANQREALKNLVAGTPAFRLDHLAAYLENHGDRLQVLLSSLHAYQEKRRRLRLRQIGYSIGAAVLSALIVFTFFSISDAGFGSPDMNLLAAGLTALGICAAWLLLVLPMTLQDFHARVLKNHLNIFRPETQLQQDLWNQVARMANEYLIKTDGKFSLRKVAAQMKRLKSECLAGRTEVRKALSELRGIGE
;
A
#
# COMPACT_ATOMS: atom_id res chain seq x y z
N MET A 1 10.44 -16.21 25.20
CA MET A 1 11.44 -15.13 25.34
C MET A 1 12.37 -15.04 24.12
N TYR A 2 13.13 -16.08 23.73
CA TYR A 2 14.05 -16.05 22.57
C TYR A 2 13.34 -15.73 21.24
N ARG A 3 12.18 -16.36 20.96
CA ARG A 3 11.36 -16.14 19.74
C ARG A 3 10.83 -14.71 19.62
N GLN A 4 10.38 -14.13 20.73
CA GLN A 4 9.85 -12.75 20.71
C GLN A 4 10.98 -11.74 20.44
N ASN A 5 12.16 -11.94 21.05
CA ASN A 5 13.32 -11.08 20.83
C ASN A 5 13.83 -11.18 19.38
N TYR A 6 13.80 -12.38 18.77
CA TYR A 6 14.21 -12.58 17.38
C TYR A 6 13.23 -11.93 16.39
N ALA A 7 11.94 -12.14 16.60
CA ALA A 7 10.89 -11.50 15.77
C ALA A 7 10.95 -9.97 15.86
N GLU A 8 11.21 -9.43 17.05
CA GLU A 8 11.35 -7.99 17.24
C GLU A 8 12.63 -7.42 16.63
N SER A 9 13.74 -8.16 16.69
CA SER A 9 14.99 -7.79 16.02
C SER A 9 14.80 -7.72 14.51
N LEU A 10 14.18 -8.76 13.92
CA LEU A 10 13.90 -8.81 12.49
C LEU A 10 12.94 -7.69 12.05
N ARG A 11 11.91 -7.41 12.86
CA ARG A 11 11.01 -6.27 12.62
C ARG A 11 11.77 -4.95 12.54
N LYS A 12 12.67 -4.69 13.51
CA LYS A 12 13.48 -3.47 13.51
C LYS A 12 14.40 -3.38 12.29
N GLU A 13 14.95 -4.49 11.85
CA GLU A 13 15.79 -4.56 10.66
C GLU A 13 15.00 -4.27 9.39
N LEU A 14 13.82 -4.87 9.21
CA LEU A 14 12.94 -4.60 8.08
C LEU A 14 12.52 -3.12 8.02
N ILE A 15 12.10 -2.54 9.14
CA ILE A 15 11.76 -1.12 9.22
C ILE A 15 12.98 -0.25 8.88
N SER A 16 14.16 -0.60 9.40
CA SER A 16 15.42 0.10 9.06
C SER A 16 15.76 0.02 7.57
N THR A 17 15.48 -1.11 6.91
CA THR A 17 15.66 -1.28 5.46
C THR A 17 14.69 -0.40 4.69
N VAL A 18 13.42 -0.36 5.07
CA VAL A 18 12.45 0.57 4.46
C VAL A 18 12.91 2.02 4.62
N GLN A 19 13.30 2.41 5.83
CA GLN A 19 13.72 3.79 6.15
C GLN A 19 15.01 4.20 5.40
N LYS A 20 16.01 3.33 5.31
CA LYS A 20 17.32 3.68 4.73
C LYS A 20 17.41 3.48 3.23
N VAL A 21 16.55 2.62 2.64
CA VAL A 21 16.65 2.22 1.23
C VAL A 21 15.42 2.63 0.43
N LEU A 22 14.21 2.26 0.86
CA LEU A 22 13.00 2.53 0.09
C LEU A 22 12.54 3.99 0.20
N THR A 23 12.44 4.51 1.41
CA THR A 23 11.92 5.86 1.68
C THR A 23 12.67 6.96 0.93
N PRO A 24 14.02 7.02 0.93
CA PRO A 24 14.73 8.05 0.20
C PRO A 24 14.45 8.01 -1.30
N VAL A 25 14.35 6.80 -1.87
CA VAL A 25 14.02 6.61 -3.28
C VAL A 25 12.56 6.98 -3.55
N ALA A 26 11.64 6.55 -2.71
CA ALA A 26 10.22 6.86 -2.86
C ALA A 26 9.92 8.37 -2.85
N LEU A 27 10.52 9.10 -1.92
CA LEU A 27 10.38 10.56 -1.82
C LEU A 27 11.07 11.29 -2.97
N GLU A 28 12.27 10.87 -3.36
CA GLU A 28 13.03 11.51 -4.45
C GLU A 28 12.28 11.44 -5.78
N TYR A 29 11.70 10.30 -6.10
CA TYR A 29 11.02 10.07 -7.38
C TYR A 29 9.50 10.34 -7.34
N GLY A 30 8.99 10.88 -6.23
CA GLY A 30 7.57 11.24 -6.09
C GLY A 30 6.63 10.04 -6.03
N TYR A 31 7.16 8.87 -5.65
CA TYR A 31 6.37 7.66 -5.43
C TYR A 31 5.51 7.75 -4.17
N ALA A 32 6.02 8.38 -3.12
CA ALA A 32 5.30 8.65 -1.88
C ALA A 32 5.45 10.12 -1.49
N SER A 33 4.44 10.68 -0.82
CA SER A 33 4.46 12.04 -0.27
C SER A 33 4.92 12.07 1.20
N VAL A 34 4.85 10.94 1.88
CA VAL A 34 5.27 10.72 3.27
C VAL A 34 6.24 9.55 3.33
N PRO A 35 7.10 9.48 4.36
CA PRO A 35 8.00 8.34 4.56
C PRO A 35 7.24 7.01 4.61
N LEU A 36 7.75 6.01 3.90
CA LEU A 36 7.08 4.70 3.82
C LEU A 36 7.03 3.98 5.17
N GLU A 37 8.03 4.18 6.02
CA GLU A 37 8.08 3.58 7.36
C GLU A 37 6.98 4.10 8.29
N GLU A 38 6.38 5.24 8.05
CA GLU A 38 5.29 5.76 8.88
C GLU A 38 4.09 4.82 8.90
N GLN A 39 3.84 4.12 7.82
CA GLN A 39 2.74 3.16 7.71
C GLN A 39 2.99 1.86 8.48
N ILE A 40 4.25 1.52 8.76
CA ILE A 40 4.64 0.21 9.30
C ILE A 40 5.33 0.28 10.66
N LYS A 41 5.67 1.47 11.17
CA LYS A 41 6.42 1.62 12.43
C LYS A 41 5.59 1.38 13.68
N TRP A 42 4.27 1.56 13.60
CA TRP A 42 3.37 1.48 14.73
C TRP A 42 3.02 0.03 15.12
N ARG A 43 2.12 -0.13 16.09
CA ARG A 43 1.64 -1.44 16.57
C ARG A 43 0.87 -2.18 15.47
N PRO A 44 0.83 -3.52 15.51
CA PRO A 44 -0.08 -4.32 14.70
C PRO A 44 -1.51 -3.85 14.83
N LEU A 45 -2.22 -3.77 13.70
CA LEU A 45 -3.56 -3.23 13.60
C LEU A 45 -4.57 -4.32 13.24
N VAL A 46 -5.67 -4.38 13.98
CA VAL A 46 -6.84 -5.20 13.66
C VAL A 46 -7.98 -4.27 13.24
N LEU A 47 -8.43 -4.38 12.01
CA LEU A 47 -9.57 -3.62 11.50
C LEU A 47 -10.85 -4.47 11.61
N VAL A 48 -11.87 -3.96 12.29
CA VAL A 48 -13.17 -4.65 12.45
C VAL A 48 -14.19 -3.98 11.56
N LEU A 49 -14.68 -4.71 10.57
CA LEU A 49 -15.68 -4.29 9.58
C LEU A 49 -16.99 -5.05 9.78
N GLY A 50 -18.07 -4.48 9.34
CA GLY A 50 -19.38 -5.16 9.33
C GLY A 50 -20.53 -4.17 9.28
N ASN A 51 -21.69 -4.69 8.92
CA ASN A 51 -22.91 -3.90 8.84
C ASN A 51 -23.28 -3.30 10.19
N TYR A 52 -24.15 -2.33 10.14
CA TYR A 52 -24.78 -1.78 11.34
C TYR A 52 -25.44 -2.89 12.16
N SER A 53 -25.29 -2.83 13.48
CA SER A 53 -25.80 -3.84 14.44
C SER A 53 -25.21 -5.26 14.29
N SER A 54 -24.13 -5.48 13.54
CA SER A 54 -23.47 -6.80 13.44
C SER A 54 -22.75 -7.24 14.72
N GLY A 55 -22.67 -6.36 15.73
CA GLY A 55 -22.07 -6.64 17.04
C GLY A 55 -20.57 -6.35 17.12
N LYS A 56 -20.01 -5.48 16.27
CA LYS A 56 -18.58 -5.09 16.28
C LYS A 56 -18.11 -4.59 17.64
N SER A 57 -18.74 -3.53 18.14
CA SER A 57 -18.37 -2.90 19.41
C SER A 57 -18.58 -3.84 20.60
N SER A 58 -19.64 -4.67 20.57
CA SER A 58 -19.86 -5.70 21.59
C SER A 58 -18.78 -6.78 21.58
N MET A 59 -18.33 -7.21 20.39
CA MET A 59 -17.21 -8.15 20.26
C MET A 59 -15.91 -7.53 20.79
N ILE A 60 -15.65 -6.27 20.51
CA ILE A 60 -14.46 -5.56 21.01
C ILE A 60 -14.50 -5.47 22.54
N ASN A 61 -15.62 -5.07 23.14
CA ASN A 61 -15.79 -5.05 24.59
C ASN A 61 -15.53 -6.41 25.21
N ASP A 62 -16.00 -7.44 24.56
CA ASP A 62 -15.82 -8.83 24.96
C ASP A 62 -14.34 -9.28 24.89
N LEU A 63 -13.62 -8.94 23.82
CA LEU A 63 -12.19 -9.20 23.71
C LEU A 63 -11.38 -8.49 24.80
N LEU A 64 -11.80 -7.28 25.17
CA LEU A 64 -11.15 -6.47 26.20
C LEU A 64 -11.56 -6.89 27.63
N GLY A 65 -12.73 -7.53 27.78
CA GLY A 65 -13.29 -7.86 29.08
C GLY A 65 -13.84 -6.65 29.86
N ALA A 66 -14.21 -5.57 29.14
CA ALA A 66 -14.75 -4.34 29.72
C ALA A 66 -15.56 -3.55 28.69
N ASP A 67 -16.56 -2.77 29.14
CA ASP A 67 -17.39 -1.91 28.29
C ASP A 67 -16.64 -0.60 27.95
N ILE A 68 -15.82 -0.64 26.91
CA ILE A 68 -15.01 0.47 26.42
C ILE A 68 -15.71 1.22 25.28
N GLN A 69 -16.41 0.46 24.43
CA GLN A 69 -17.19 0.99 23.31
C GLN A 69 -18.67 1.04 23.71
N GLU A 70 -19.33 2.12 23.30
CA GLU A 70 -20.78 2.22 23.48
C GLU A 70 -21.48 1.19 22.59
N THR A 71 -22.40 0.46 23.18
CA THR A 71 -23.20 -0.56 22.49
C THR A 71 -24.67 -0.19 22.55
N GLY A 72 -25.40 -0.32 21.42
CA GLY A 72 -26.81 -0.01 21.36
C GLY A 72 -27.46 -0.53 20.08
N GLN A 73 -28.83 -0.59 20.07
CA GLN A 73 -29.57 -0.93 18.86
C GLN A 73 -29.76 0.26 17.92
N ALA A 74 -29.65 1.49 18.44
CA ALA A 74 -29.62 2.72 17.65
C ALA A 74 -28.19 3.04 17.20
N PRO A 75 -27.99 3.87 16.15
CA PRO A 75 -26.65 4.36 15.77
C PRO A 75 -26.03 5.10 16.96
N THR A 76 -25.21 4.39 17.73
CA THR A 76 -24.58 4.92 18.94
C THR A 76 -23.33 5.72 18.63
N ASP A 77 -22.60 5.33 17.59
CA ASP A 77 -21.34 5.96 17.22
C ASP A 77 -21.08 5.79 15.71
N ASP A 78 -20.96 6.89 14.99
CA ASP A 78 -20.62 6.92 13.56
C ASP A 78 -19.15 7.29 13.36
N SER A 79 -18.29 7.02 14.35
CA SER A 79 -16.88 7.35 14.33
C SER A 79 -16.01 6.11 14.17
N PHE A 80 -14.90 6.27 13.43
CA PHE A 80 -13.79 5.35 13.47
C PHE A 80 -13.06 5.52 14.81
N THR A 81 -13.06 4.47 15.63
CA THR A 81 -12.38 4.51 16.93
C THR A 81 -11.20 3.56 16.96
N ILE A 82 -10.01 4.10 17.11
CA ILE A 82 -8.81 3.31 17.36
C ILE A 82 -8.73 3.03 18.85
N ILE A 83 -8.54 1.78 19.23
CA ILE A 83 -8.42 1.34 20.62
C ILE A 83 -7.05 0.71 20.79
N THR A 84 -6.20 1.29 21.63
CA THR A 84 -4.81 0.86 21.84
C THR A 84 -4.46 0.77 23.32
N GLY A 85 -3.41 0.04 23.66
CA GLY A 85 -2.95 -0.10 25.03
C GLY A 85 -2.21 1.14 25.55
N ASP A 86 -2.46 1.48 26.81
CA ASP A 86 -1.69 2.49 27.52
C ASP A 86 -0.45 1.85 28.14
N ASP A 87 0.73 2.09 27.57
CA ASP A 87 1.99 1.47 28.00
C ASP A 87 2.36 1.76 29.46
N LYS A 88 1.86 2.88 30.00
CA LYS A 88 2.16 3.31 31.38
C LYS A 88 1.20 2.68 32.40
N ALA A 89 0.00 2.31 31.97
CA ALA A 89 -1.07 1.86 32.85
C ALA A 89 -1.51 0.41 32.62
N VAL A 90 -0.85 -0.33 31.72
CA VAL A 90 -1.19 -1.72 31.40
C VAL A 90 -1.26 -2.60 32.64
N GLY A 91 -2.42 -3.25 32.85
CA GLY A 91 -2.66 -4.17 33.96
C GLY A 91 -2.88 -3.52 35.32
N GLN A 92 -3.01 -2.21 35.40
CA GLN A 92 -3.27 -1.50 36.65
C GLN A 92 -4.77 -1.31 36.89
N GLY A 93 -5.33 -2.03 37.87
CA GLY A 93 -6.72 -1.91 38.29
C GLY A 93 -7.74 -2.49 37.29
N ALA A 94 -8.99 -2.03 37.40
CA ALA A 94 -10.04 -2.41 36.47
C ALA A 94 -9.76 -1.84 35.05
N ILE A 95 -10.13 -2.62 34.02
CA ILE A 95 -9.94 -2.21 32.62
C ILE A 95 -10.85 -1.02 32.33
N ARG A 96 -10.24 0.07 31.87
CA ARG A 96 -10.93 1.32 31.54
C ARG A 96 -10.21 2.13 30.48
N CYS A 97 -10.91 3.05 29.85
CA CYS A 97 -10.30 4.07 29.00
C CYS A 97 -9.50 5.05 29.88
N THR A 98 -8.23 5.24 29.58
CA THR A 98 -7.32 6.15 30.29
C THR A 98 -7.25 7.51 29.63
N SER A 99 -7.33 7.59 28.31
CA SER A 99 -7.42 8.86 27.57
C SER A 99 -8.11 8.69 26.23
N THR A 100 -8.61 9.80 25.70
CA THR A 100 -9.18 9.90 24.35
C THR A 100 -8.48 11.04 23.62
N ILE A 101 -8.03 10.79 22.40
CA ILE A 101 -7.37 11.76 21.54
C ILE A 101 -8.28 11.99 20.32
N GLU A 102 -8.57 13.26 20.05
CA GLU A 102 -9.41 13.66 18.93
C GLU A 102 -8.72 13.43 17.59
N GLY A 103 -9.51 13.16 16.52
CA GLY A 103 -9.00 12.75 15.23
C GLY A 103 -8.05 13.74 14.58
N GLN A 104 -8.27 15.06 14.76
CA GLN A 104 -7.33 16.05 14.22
C GLN A 104 -5.92 15.89 14.80
N ALA A 105 -5.81 15.62 16.10
CA ALA A 105 -4.51 15.40 16.74
C ALA A 105 -3.88 14.09 16.29
N VAL A 106 -4.67 13.01 16.17
CA VAL A 106 -4.18 11.69 15.68
C VAL A 106 -3.69 11.78 14.24
N LEU A 107 -4.41 12.49 13.36
CA LEU A 107 -4.06 12.65 11.94
C LEU A 107 -2.88 13.61 11.71
N ALA A 108 -2.60 14.50 12.66
CA ALA A 108 -1.47 15.44 12.59
C ALA A 108 -0.17 14.86 13.15
N ASP A 109 -0.26 13.83 13.99
CA ASP A 109 0.90 13.27 14.67
C ASP A 109 1.62 12.22 13.80
N PRO A 110 2.89 12.47 13.41
CA PRO A 110 3.67 11.55 12.59
C PRO A 110 4.09 10.27 13.34
N GLU A 111 3.85 10.14 14.65
CA GLU A 111 4.07 8.89 15.36
C GLU A 111 3.05 7.83 14.98
N PHE A 112 1.86 8.22 14.51
CA PHE A 112 0.80 7.32 14.08
C PHE A 112 0.81 7.08 12.57
N PRO A 113 0.34 5.93 12.08
CA PRO A 113 0.32 5.60 10.65
C PRO A 113 -0.83 6.25 9.88
N PHE A 114 -1.53 7.22 10.47
CA PHE A 114 -2.80 7.75 9.96
C PHE A 114 -2.67 9.11 9.27
N VAL A 115 -1.46 9.68 9.19
CA VAL A 115 -1.22 11.01 8.58
C VAL A 115 -1.73 11.09 7.14
N SER A 116 -1.60 10.01 6.36
CA SER A 116 -2.10 9.95 4.98
C SER A 116 -3.62 10.11 4.87
N LEU A 117 -4.37 9.80 5.93
CA LEU A 117 -5.84 9.92 5.98
C LEU A 117 -6.32 11.36 6.16
N ALA A 118 -5.45 12.30 6.54
CA ALA A 118 -5.79 13.72 6.68
C ALA A 118 -6.38 14.34 5.39
N LYS A 119 -6.07 13.77 4.23
CA LYS A 119 -6.61 14.18 2.92
C LYS A 119 -8.13 14.04 2.80
N HIS A 120 -8.78 13.21 3.64
CA HIS A 120 -10.24 13.04 3.65
C HIS A 120 -10.98 14.21 4.31
N GLY A 121 -10.25 15.19 4.86
CA GLY A 121 -10.76 16.46 5.30
C GLY A 121 -11.29 16.49 6.74
N GLN A 122 -11.81 17.67 7.12
CA GLN A 122 -12.20 17.93 8.52
C GLN A 122 -13.40 17.12 8.98
N ARG A 123 -14.35 16.79 8.08
CA ARG A 123 -15.50 15.95 8.44
C ARG A 123 -15.07 14.55 8.84
N PHE A 124 -14.14 13.95 8.10
CA PHE A 124 -13.56 12.67 8.50
C PHE A 124 -12.82 12.79 9.84
N ALA A 125 -12.00 13.82 10.02
CA ALA A 125 -11.27 14.05 11.28
C ALA A 125 -12.19 14.18 12.50
N ALA A 126 -13.38 14.77 12.34
CA ALA A 126 -14.38 14.84 13.41
C ALA A 126 -15.02 13.48 13.77
N HIS A 127 -14.99 12.50 12.82
CA HIS A 127 -15.49 11.14 13.02
C HIS A 127 -14.33 10.14 13.20
N PHE A 128 -13.18 10.60 13.61
CA PHE A 128 -12.00 9.79 13.87
C PHE A 128 -11.48 10.08 15.28
N ARG A 129 -11.14 9.07 16.07
CA ARG A 129 -10.61 9.25 17.42
C ARG A 129 -9.79 8.05 17.87
N MET A 130 -8.97 8.25 18.89
CA MET A 130 -8.19 7.19 19.51
C MET A 130 -8.44 7.14 21.01
N LYS A 131 -8.79 5.96 21.52
CA LYS A 131 -8.92 5.65 22.95
C LYS A 131 -7.73 4.83 23.40
N THR A 132 -7.07 5.22 24.48
CA THR A 132 -6.07 4.39 25.17
C THR A 132 -6.72 3.66 26.34
N VAL A 133 -6.39 2.38 26.49
CA VAL A 133 -7.02 1.49 27.47
C VAL A 133 -5.94 0.72 28.24
N ASN A 134 -6.09 0.56 29.55
CA ASN A 134 -5.14 -0.18 30.39
C ASN A 134 -5.25 -1.71 30.27
N SER A 135 -5.83 -2.22 29.18
CA SER A 135 -6.01 -3.67 28.97
C SER A 135 -4.71 -4.36 28.58
N PRO A 136 -4.33 -5.45 29.25
CA PRO A 136 -3.17 -6.28 28.87
C PRO A 136 -3.31 -6.88 27.47
N PHE A 137 -4.54 -7.08 27.00
CA PHE A 137 -4.84 -7.60 25.64
C PHE A 137 -4.32 -6.67 24.53
N LEU A 138 -4.30 -5.36 24.81
CA LEU A 138 -3.86 -4.34 23.84
C LEU A 138 -2.38 -3.95 23.96
N LYS A 139 -1.59 -4.67 24.76
CA LYS A 139 -0.19 -4.32 24.98
C LYS A 139 0.61 -4.16 23.69
N ASP A 140 0.44 -5.10 22.76
CA ASP A 140 1.23 -5.19 21.53
C ASP A 140 0.36 -5.09 20.27
N LEU A 141 -0.90 -4.64 20.38
CA LEU A 141 -1.80 -4.46 19.23
C LEU A 141 -2.75 -3.27 19.42
N ALA A 142 -3.36 -2.84 18.34
CA ALA A 142 -4.46 -1.89 18.35
C ALA A 142 -5.64 -2.41 17.50
N ILE A 143 -6.85 -2.05 17.89
CA ILE A 143 -8.09 -2.43 17.21
C ILE A 143 -8.73 -1.17 16.66
N ILE A 144 -9.22 -1.21 15.43
CA ILE A 144 -10.01 -0.14 14.82
C ILE A 144 -11.45 -0.62 14.75
N ASP A 145 -12.32 0.00 15.52
CA ASP A 145 -13.77 -0.13 15.38
C ASP A 145 -14.25 0.83 14.30
N THR A 146 -15.00 0.32 13.32
CA THR A 146 -15.50 1.13 12.21
C THR A 146 -16.98 1.42 12.38
N PRO A 147 -17.46 2.57 11.88
CA PRO A 147 -18.88 2.79 11.71
C PRO A 147 -19.52 1.63 10.94
N GLY A 148 -20.76 1.31 11.24
CA GLY A 148 -21.49 0.30 10.46
C GLY A 148 -21.55 0.70 8.99
N MET A 149 -21.38 -0.27 8.08
CA MET A 149 -21.65 -0.06 6.67
C MET A 149 -23.14 0.24 6.51
N LEU A 150 -23.46 1.32 5.83
CA LEU A 150 -24.83 1.76 5.54
C LEU A 150 -25.16 1.49 4.07
N ASP A 151 -26.42 1.58 3.73
CA ASP A 151 -26.84 1.59 2.33
C ASP A 151 -26.23 2.80 1.60
N SER A 152 -25.94 2.65 0.33
CA SER A 152 -25.22 3.63 -0.50
C SER A 152 -25.79 5.06 -0.49
N VAL A 153 -27.06 5.24 -0.13
CA VAL A 153 -27.69 6.55 0.00
C VAL A 153 -27.28 7.24 1.28
N ALA A 154 -27.28 6.52 2.41
CA ALA A 154 -26.91 7.05 3.71
C ALA A 154 -25.38 7.28 3.86
N GLU A 155 -24.55 6.58 3.09
CA GLU A 155 -23.10 6.82 3.07
C GLU A 155 -22.73 8.20 2.49
N LYS A 156 -23.51 8.73 1.54
CA LYS A 156 -23.29 10.06 0.94
C LYS A 156 -23.47 11.21 1.93
N ASP A 157 -24.28 11.02 2.96
CA ASP A 157 -24.55 12.06 3.96
C ASP A 157 -23.40 12.23 4.97
N ARG A 158 -22.47 11.27 5.06
CA ARG A 158 -21.30 11.36 5.94
C ARG A 158 -20.34 12.51 5.56
N GLY A 159 -20.34 12.90 4.28
CA GLY A 159 -19.53 14.02 3.77
C GLY A 159 -18.04 13.70 3.64
N TYR A 160 -17.67 12.42 3.64
CA TYR A 160 -16.38 11.87 3.24
C TYR A 160 -16.58 10.50 2.56
N ASP A 161 -15.61 10.07 1.77
CA ASP A 161 -15.65 8.77 1.08
C ASP A 161 -15.31 7.64 2.07
N TYR A 162 -16.35 7.03 2.63
CA TYR A 162 -16.23 5.94 3.60
C TYR A 162 -15.48 4.73 3.00
N GLN A 163 -15.77 4.38 1.75
CA GLN A 163 -15.16 3.21 1.11
C GLN A 163 -13.67 3.41 0.91
N GLN A 164 -13.27 4.60 0.47
CA GLN A 164 -11.87 4.92 0.31
C GLN A 164 -11.13 4.91 1.64
N VAL A 165 -11.72 5.47 2.72
CA VAL A 165 -11.14 5.44 4.07
C VAL A 165 -10.96 4.01 4.56
N VAL A 166 -11.98 3.16 4.43
CA VAL A 166 -11.90 1.74 4.83
C VAL A 166 -10.84 1.01 4.03
N GLY A 167 -10.72 1.28 2.71
CA GLY A 167 -9.68 0.70 1.86
C GLY A 167 -8.27 1.04 2.31
N GLU A 168 -8.04 2.29 2.70
CA GLU A 168 -6.74 2.74 3.22
C GLU A 168 -6.46 2.15 4.60
N LEU A 169 -7.44 2.09 5.49
CA LEU A 169 -7.30 1.42 6.78
C LEU A 169 -7.03 -0.09 6.63
N ALA A 170 -7.68 -0.75 5.67
CA ALA A 170 -7.43 -2.16 5.38
C ALA A 170 -6.01 -2.43 4.84
N GLN A 171 -5.41 -1.47 4.15
CA GLN A 171 -4.00 -1.56 3.74
C GLN A 171 -3.04 -1.45 4.92
N LEU A 172 -3.40 -0.66 5.94
CA LEU A 172 -2.61 -0.49 7.16
C LEU A 172 -2.79 -1.67 8.14
N ALA A 173 -3.94 -2.37 8.08
CA ALA A 173 -4.29 -3.44 9.01
C ALA A 173 -3.49 -4.72 8.75
N ASP A 174 -3.08 -5.39 9.81
CA ASP A 174 -2.43 -6.71 9.77
C ASP A 174 -3.44 -7.85 9.79
N LEU A 175 -4.64 -7.58 10.33
CA LEU A 175 -5.80 -8.48 10.33
C LEU A 175 -7.06 -7.66 10.06
N VAL A 176 -7.91 -8.12 9.16
CA VAL A 176 -9.23 -7.56 8.89
C VAL A 176 -10.29 -8.57 9.31
N VAL A 177 -11.09 -8.22 10.29
CA VAL A 177 -12.21 -9.03 10.78
C VAL A 177 -13.51 -8.51 10.17
N VAL A 178 -14.19 -9.33 9.39
CA VAL A 178 -15.44 -8.96 8.72
C VAL A 178 -16.60 -9.68 9.43
N MET A 179 -17.48 -8.91 10.07
CA MET A 179 -18.58 -9.43 10.86
C MET A 179 -19.90 -9.39 10.12
N PHE A 180 -20.60 -10.50 10.16
CA PHE A 180 -21.92 -10.69 9.56
C PHE A 180 -22.98 -10.99 10.64
N ASP A 181 -24.19 -10.48 10.40
CA ASP A 181 -25.37 -10.73 11.20
C ASP A 181 -26.29 -11.70 10.43
N PRO A 182 -26.78 -12.80 11.05
CA PRO A 182 -27.67 -13.76 10.42
C PRO A 182 -28.96 -13.13 9.86
N HIS A 183 -29.50 -12.12 10.54
CA HIS A 183 -30.74 -11.44 10.11
C HIS A 183 -30.52 -10.56 8.86
N LYS A 184 -29.27 -10.23 8.52
CA LYS A 184 -28.88 -9.41 7.39
C LYS A 184 -28.08 -10.17 6.33
N ALA A 185 -28.15 -11.49 6.33
CA ALA A 185 -27.42 -12.33 5.37
C ALA A 185 -27.77 -12.02 3.90
N GLY A 186 -28.94 -11.45 3.62
CA GLY A 186 -29.34 -10.97 2.30
C GLY A 186 -28.62 -9.70 1.84
N THR A 187 -28.19 -8.82 2.77
CA THR A 187 -27.47 -7.57 2.47
C THR A 187 -25.96 -7.78 2.29
N VAL A 188 -25.50 -9.02 2.39
CA VAL A 188 -24.11 -9.40 2.15
C VAL A 188 -23.63 -8.96 0.75
N ARG A 189 -24.56 -8.84 -0.22
CA ARG A 189 -24.23 -8.40 -1.57
C ARG A 189 -23.73 -6.95 -1.63
N GLU A 190 -24.28 -6.06 -0.81
CA GLU A 190 -23.85 -4.65 -0.72
C GLU A 190 -22.53 -4.54 0.04
N THR A 191 -22.41 -5.25 1.16
CA THR A 191 -21.13 -5.42 1.88
C THR A 191 -20.06 -6.03 0.97
N HIS A 192 -20.45 -6.96 0.10
CA HIS A 192 -19.59 -7.59 -0.89
C HIS A 192 -19.07 -6.59 -1.93
N ALA A 193 -19.96 -5.79 -2.51
CA ALA A 193 -19.55 -4.77 -3.49
C ALA A 193 -18.59 -3.77 -2.84
N SER A 194 -18.94 -3.27 -1.66
CA SER A 194 -18.12 -2.35 -0.88
C SER A 194 -16.75 -2.95 -0.53
N LEU A 195 -16.69 -4.18 -0.03
CA LEU A 195 -15.41 -4.83 0.32
C LEU A 195 -14.57 -5.15 -0.91
N ARG A 196 -15.17 -5.59 -2.03
CA ARG A 196 -14.45 -5.90 -3.26
C ARG A 196 -13.86 -4.65 -3.92
N GLU A 197 -14.57 -3.54 -3.87
CA GLU A 197 -14.09 -2.25 -4.39
C GLU A 197 -13.08 -1.61 -3.46
N THR A 198 -13.18 -1.87 -2.17
CA THR A 198 -12.42 -1.24 -1.10
C THR A 198 -11.15 -2.01 -0.74
N LEU A 199 -11.24 -3.34 -0.67
CA LEU A 199 -10.07 -4.17 -0.36
C LEU A 199 -9.22 -4.31 -1.63
N PRO A 200 -7.94 -3.90 -1.59
CA PRO A 200 -7.03 -4.11 -2.71
C PRO A 200 -7.01 -5.59 -3.10
N ALA A 201 -6.99 -5.86 -4.41
CA ALA A 201 -6.92 -7.21 -4.95
C ALA A 201 -5.74 -8.05 -4.40
N ASN A 202 -4.77 -7.37 -3.81
CA ASN A 202 -3.58 -7.94 -3.16
C ASN A 202 -3.68 -7.99 -1.64
N THR A 203 -4.87 -7.74 -1.04
CA THR A 203 -5.05 -8.01 0.39
C THR A 203 -4.90 -9.51 0.56
N VAL A 204 -3.78 -9.91 1.14
CA VAL A 204 -3.43 -11.31 1.33
C VAL A 204 -4.56 -11.95 2.13
N GLU A 205 -5.18 -12.98 1.56
CA GLU A 205 -6.37 -13.64 2.13
C GLU A 205 -6.14 -14.21 3.52
N ASP A 206 -4.90 -14.51 3.87
CA ASP A 206 -4.48 -14.95 5.21
C ASP A 206 -4.71 -13.87 6.29
N ARG A 207 -5.01 -12.62 5.87
CA ARG A 207 -5.34 -11.51 6.77
C ARG A 207 -6.83 -11.23 6.92
N LEU A 208 -7.70 -12.00 6.25
CA LEU A 208 -9.14 -11.86 6.35
C LEU A 208 -9.72 -12.93 7.27
N ALA A 209 -10.43 -12.50 8.29
CA ALA A 209 -11.21 -13.37 9.16
C ALA A 209 -12.69 -13.05 9.01
N PHE A 210 -13.50 -14.04 8.67
CA PHE A 210 -14.94 -13.90 8.52
C PHE A 210 -15.65 -14.43 9.77
N VAL A 211 -16.56 -13.64 10.32
CA VAL A 211 -17.26 -13.93 11.55
C VAL A 211 -18.76 -13.85 11.33
N LEU A 212 -19.46 -14.94 11.56
CA LEU A 212 -20.93 -14.96 11.68
C LEU A 212 -21.26 -14.85 13.17
N ASN A 213 -21.67 -13.66 13.56
CA ASN A 213 -22.04 -13.36 14.95
C ASN A 213 -23.52 -13.60 15.19
N ARG A 214 -23.95 -13.65 16.46
CA ARG A 214 -25.35 -13.81 16.87
C ARG A 214 -26.02 -15.07 16.30
N VAL A 215 -25.26 -16.14 16.16
CA VAL A 215 -25.82 -17.40 15.65
C VAL A 215 -26.92 -17.98 16.58
N ASP A 216 -26.98 -17.55 17.82
CA ASP A 216 -28.01 -17.87 18.84
C ASP A 216 -29.37 -17.19 18.59
N GLU A 217 -29.43 -16.19 17.73
CA GLU A 217 -30.66 -15.48 17.37
C GLU A 217 -31.40 -16.16 16.20
N CYS A 218 -30.86 -17.16 15.54
CA CYS A 218 -31.55 -17.96 14.53
C CYS A 218 -32.68 -18.79 15.20
N ALA A 219 -33.82 -18.85 14.56
CA ALA A 219 -34.98 -19.57 15.13
C ALA A 219 -34.75 -21.10 15.15
N THR A 220 -34.11 -21.64 14.12
CA THR A 220 -33.88 -23.07 13.96
C THR A 220 -32.47 -23.34 13.38
N LEU A 221 -31.98 -24.59 13.55
CA LEU A 221 -30.75 -25.03 12.89
C LEU A 221 -30.87 -24.93 11.37
N ALA A 222 -32.05 -25.20 10.81
CA ALA A 222 -32.27 -25.10 9.36
C ALA A 222 -32.09 -23.66 8.86
N ASP A 223 -32.54 -22.67 9.64
CA ASP A 223 -32.34 -21.25 9.31
C ASP A 223 -30.88 -20.86 9.40
N LEU A 224 -30.17 -21.31 10.42
CA LEU A 224 -28.72 -21.11 10.54
C LEU A 224 -27.97 -21.70 9.36
N LEU A 225 -28.29 -22.92 8.92
CA LEU A 225 -27.66 -23.56 7.76
C LEU A 225 -27.96 -22.82 6.45
N ARG A 226 -29.17 -22.27 6.27
CA ARG A 226 -29.48 -21.43 5.11
C ARG A 226 -28.64 -20.15 5.10
N VAL A 227 -28.57 -19.47 6.24
CA VAL A 227 -27.74 -18.26 6.40
C VAL A 227 -26.27 -18.55 6.13
N TYR A 228 -25.74 -19.60 6.73
CA TYR A 228 -24.37 -20.03 6.56
C TYR A 228 -24.06 -20.37 5.09
N GLY A 229 -24.93 -21.13 4.43
CA GLY A 229 -24.79 -21.47 3.01
C GLY A 229 -24.83 -20.23 2.10
N THR A 230 -25.74 -19.28 2.39
CA THR A 230 -25.80 -18.00 1.67
C THR A 230 -24.52 -17.19 1.86
N LEU A 231 -24.00 -17.13 3.08
CA LEU A 231 -22.75 -16.45 3.38
C LEU A 231 -21.57 -17.09 2.65
N CYS A 232 -21.48 -18.43 2.68
CA CYS A 232 -20.44 -19.17 1.94
C CYS A 232 -20.47 -18.86 0.43
N TRP A 233 -21.66 -18.85 -0.17
CA TRP A 233 -21.84 -18.48 -1.57
C TRP A 233 -21.35 -17.06 -1.86
N ASN A 234 -21.78 -16.11 -1.06
CA ASN A 234 -21.41 -14.71 -1.22
C ASN A 234 -19.90 -14.50 -1.04
N LEU A 235 -19.30 -15.13 -0.04
CA LEU A 235 -17.84 -15.07 0.19
C LEU A 235 -17.06 -15.69 -0.97
N SER A 236 -17.51 -16.80 -1.55
CA SER A 236 -16.91 -17.41 -2.74
C SER A 236 -16.93 -16.45 -3.93
N GLN A 237 -18.05 -15.74 -4.14
CA GLN A 237 -18.15 -14.71 -5.18
C GLN A 237 -17.24 -13.50 -4.93
N MET A 238 -17.10 -13.12 -3.65
CA MET A 238 -16.28 -12.00 -3.22
C MET A 238 -14.78 -12.27 -3.42
N THR A 239 -14.33 -13.42 -2.97
CA THR A 239 -12.91 -13.80 -3.06
C THR A 239 -12.53 -14.31 -4.44
N GLY A 240 -13.51 -14.67 -5.29
CA GLY A 240 -13.29 -15.31 -6.59
C GLY A 240 -12.73 -16.74 -6.46
N ARG A 241 -12.74 -17.30 -5.26
CA ARG A 241 -12.24 -18.66 -4.96
C ARG A 241 -13.33 -19.71 -5.00
N LYS A 242 -12.95 -20.91 -5.36
CA LYS A 242 -13.80 -22.11 -5.24
C LYS A 242 -13.83 -22.65 -3.81
N ASP A 243 -12.79 -22.37 -3.02
CA ASP A 243 -12.68 -22.82 -1.65
C ASP A 243 -13.43 -21.86 -0.72
N ILE A 244 -14.19 -22.42 0.20
CA ILE A 244 -14.94 -21.67 1.21
C ILE A 244 -13.94 -21.23 2.29
N PRO A 245 -13.80 -19.90 2.57
CA PRO A 245 -12.95 -19.44 3.64
C PRO A 245 -13.49 -19.90 4.99
N LYS A 246 -12.62 -19.98 5.99
CA LYS A 246 -13.01 -20.30 7.36
C LYS A 246 -13.89 -19.19 7.92
N ILE A 247 -15.09 -19.54 8.37
CA ILE A 247 -16.05 -18.63 9.01
C ILE A 247 -16.10 -19.00 10.49
N TYR A 248 -15.84 -18.03 11.36
CA TYR A 248 -15.97 -18.20 12.80
C TYR A 248 -17.43 -17.96 13.21
N THR A 249 -18.05 -18.94 13.82
CA THR A 249 -19.41 -18.83 14.38
C THR A 249 -19.31 -18.44 15.84
N VAL A 250 -19.85 -17.26 16.19
CA VAL A 250 -19.76 -16.72 17.54
C VAL A 250 -21.11 -16.23 18.05
N TYR A 251 -21.28 -16.30 19.36
CA TYR A 251 -22.44 -15.75 20.06
C TYR A 251 -22.06 -15.39 21.49
N SER A 252 -22.83 -14.46 22.11
CA SER A 252 -22.59 -14.00 23.47
C SER A 252 -23.42 -14.80 24.44
N HIS A 253 -22.78 -15.38 25.46
CA HIS A 253 -23.52 -16.04 26.56
C HIS A 253 -24.05 -14.96 27.52
N GLY A 254 -25.34 -14.69 27.47
CA GLY A 254 -26.05 -14.15 28.63
C GLY A 254 -26.12 -12.63 28.80
N HIS A 255 -26.65 -11.89 27.82
CA HIS A 255 -27.14 -10.53 28.07
C HIS A 255 -28.67 -10.37 27.99
N ALA A 256 -29.43 -11.44 27.96
CA ALA A 256 -30.89 -11.36 28.12
C ALA A 256 -31.31 -11.91 29.50
N PRO A 257 -31.63 -11.05 30.47
CA PRO A 257 -32.24 -11.53 31.71
C PRO A 257 -33.59 -12.16 31.39
N GLY A 258 -33.69 -13.49 31.48
CA GLY A 258 -34.95 -14.25 31.29
C GLY A 258 -34.95 -15.35 30.22
N LYS A 259 -33.93 -15.48 29.38
CA LYS A 259 -33.79 -16.64 28.48
C LYS A 259 -32.78 -17.63 29.07
N SER A 260 -33.30 -18.60 29.79
CA SER A 260 -32.50 -19.63 30.47
C SER A 260 -32.09 -20.81 29.59
N ALA A 261 -32.48 -20.88 28.34
CA ALA A 261 -31.99 -21.87 27.38
C ALA A 261 -31.97 -21.24 25.99
N GLY A 262 -30.77 -21.17 25.38
CA GLY A 262 -30.64 -20.87 23.96
C GLY A 262 -31.28 -21.99 23.11
N PRO A 263 -31.39 -21.82 21.78
CA PRO A 263 -31.89 -22.86 20.88
C PRO A 263 -31.11 -24.18 21.07
N ASP A 264 -31.84 -25.32 21.01
CA ASP A 264 -31.26 -26.66 21.23
C ASP A 264 -30.02 -26.96 20.37
N TYR A 265 -29.92 -26.38 19.17
CA TYR A 265 -28.81 -26.61 18.27
C TYR A 265 -27.49 -26.01 18.77
N LEU A 266 -27.49 -25.06 19.70
CA LEU A 266 -26.26 -24.51 20.28
C LEU A 266 -25.46 -25.55 21.07
N SER A 267 -26.14 -26.61 21.54
CA SER A 267 -25.45 -27.75 22.18
C SER A 267 -24.52 -28.50 21.21
N TYR A 268 -24.78 -28.43 19.91
CA TYR A 268 -24.01 -29.08 18.86
C TYR A 268 -23.05 -28.11 18.13
N LEU A 269 -23.22 -26.79 18.38
CA LEU A 269 -22.42 -25.76 17.73
C LEU A 269 -21.33 -25.26 18.67
N ALA A 270 -20.07 -25.49 18.31
CA ALA A 270 -18.96 -24.95 19.09
C ALA A 270 -18.93 -23.41 18.95
N ASN A 271 -19.00 -22.69 20.08
CA ASN A 271 -18.75 -21.25 20.09
C ASN A 271 -17.26 -21.00 19.86
N GLN A 272 -16.92 -20.42 18.70
CA GLN A 272 -15.53 -20.18 18.30
C GLN A 272 -14.97 -18.84 18.79
N ARG A 273 -15.59 -18.25 19.82
CA ARG A 273 -15.18 -16.98 20.41
C ARG A 273 -13.71 -16.98 20.88
N GLU A 274 -13.30 -18.04 21.61
CA GLU A 274 -11.91 -18.15 22.07
C GLU A 274 -10.93 -18.35 20.91
N ALA A 275 -11.34 -19.07 19.87
CA ALA A 275 -10.52 -19.20 18.65
C ALA A 275 -10.35 -17.85 17.93
N LEU A 276 -11.40 -17.04 17.86
CA LEU A 276 -11.34 -15.68 17.32
C LEU A 276 -10.45 -14.77 18.19
N LYS A 277 -10.59 -14.84 19.51
CA LYS A 277 -9.75 -14.10 20.46
C LYS A 277 -8.27 -14.44 20.29
N ASN A 278 -7.96 -15.73 20.17
CA ASN A 278 -6.58 -16.19 19.92
C ASN A 278 -6.05 -15.74 18.57
N LEU A 279 -6.90 -15.70 17.53
CA LEU A 279 -6.51 -15.15 16.22
C LEU A 279 -6.16 -13.67 16.33
N VAL A 280 -7.00 -12.87 16.98
CA VAL A 280 -6.74 -11.43 17.20
C VAL A 280 -5.49 -11.22 18.05
N ALA A 281 -5.34 -11.97 19.14
CA ALA A 281 -4.14 -11.92 19.98
C ALA A 281 -2.86 -12.34 19.23
N GLY A 282 -2.98 -13.20 18.23
CA GLY A 282 -1.91 -13.66 17.35
C GLY A 282 -1.49 -12.67 16.25
N THR A 283 -2.22 -11.57 16.07
CA THR A 283 -1.93 -10.57 15.02
C THR A 283 -0.48 -10.07 14.99
N PRO A 284 0.23 -9.89 16.12
CA PRO A 284 1.64 -9.52 16.10
C PRO A 284 2.54 -10.50 15.32
N ALA A 285 2.17 -11.78 15.22
CA ALA A 285 2.90 -12.76 14.43
C ALA A 285 2.71 -12.55 12.92
N PHE A 286 1.52 -12.11 12.48
CA PHE A 286 1.24 -11.78 11.08
C PHE A 286 1.97 -10.52 10.61
N ARG A 287 2.38 -9.68 11.55
CA ARG A 287 3.09 -8.42 11.25
C ARG A 287 4.38 -8.65 10.47
N LEU A 288 5.12 -9.71 10.74
CA LEU A 288 6.37 -10.03 10.01
C LEU A 288 6.08 -10.38 8.55
N ASP A 289 5.06 -11.20 8.29
CA ASP A 289 4.61 -11.52 6.92
C ASP A 289 4.16 -10.25 6.19
N HIS A 290 3.44 -9.38 6.88
CA HIS A 290 3.00 -8.10 6.32
C HIS A 290 4.18 -7.17 5.99
N LEU A 291 5.15 -7.03 6.89
CA LEU A 291 6.35 -6.22 6.65
C LEU A 291 7.17 -6.76 5.48
N ALA A 292 7.28 -8.08 5.35
CA ALA A 292 7.96 -8.71 4.24
C ALA A 292 7.24 -8.44 2.90
N ALA A 293 5.91 -8.63 2.88
CA ALA A 293 5.09 -8.34 1.71
C ALA A 293 5.12 -6.84 1.37
N TYR A 294 5.12 -5.96 2.37
CA TYR A 294 5.24 -4.52 2.21
C TYR A 294 6.57 -4.14 1.52
N LEU A 295 7.68 -4.68 2.04
CA LEU A 295 9.01 -4.46 1.47
C LEU A 295 9.08 -4.96 0.02
N GLU A 296 8.54 -6.15 -0.26
CA GLU A 296 8.52 -6.76 -1.60
C GLU A 296 7.68 -5.91 -2.57
N ASN A 297 6.44 -5.60 -2.23
CA ASN A 297 5.52 -4.86 -3.09
C ASN A 297 6.03 -3.45 -3.42
N HIS A 298 6.49 -2.71 -2.42
CA HIS A 298 7.04 -1.37 -2.64
C HIS A 298 8.40 -1.42 -3.33
N GLY A 299 9.23 -2.41 -3.00
CA GLY A 299 10.52 -2.65 -3.66
C GLY A 299 10.35 -2.93 -5.15
N ASP A 300 9.45 -3.82 -5.53
CA ASP A 300 9.18 -4.18 -6.93
C ASP A 300 8.60 -3.00 -7.72
N ARG A 301 7.67 -2.23 -7.17
CA ARG A 301 7.13 -1.01 -7.78
C ARG A 301 8.23 0.05 -8.01
N LEU A 302 9.04 0.31 -7.00
CA LEU A 302 10.16 1.24 -7.11
C LEU A 302 11.21 0.74 -8.11
N GLN A 303 11.47 -0.56 -8.18
CA GLN A 303 12.38 -1.14 -9.15
C GLN A 303 11.86 -0.94 -10.58
N VAL A 304 10.57 -1.14 -10.84
CA VAL A 304 9.96 -0.89 -12.16
C VAL A 304 10.00 0.60 -12.49
N LEU A 305 9.72 1.49 -11.53
CA LEU A 305 9.85 2.93 -11.70
C LEU A 305 11.27 3.33 -12.09
N LEU A 306 12.28 2.91 -11.34
CA LEU A 306 13.68 3.20 -11.63
C LEU A 306 14.15 2.59 -12.95
N SER A 307 13.69 1.37 -13.29
CA SER A 307 14.02 0.72 -14.57
C SER A 307 13.49 1.50 -15.75
N SER A 308 12.28 2.05 -15.63
CA SER A 308 11.67 2.89 -16.67
C SER A 308 12.45 4.20 -16.86
N LEU A 309 12.82 4.87 -15.76
CA LEU A 309 13.64 6.09 -15.79
C LEU A 309 15.06 5.81 -16.35
N HIS A 310 15.65 4.67 -15.98
CA HIS A 310 16.93 4.23 -16.54
C HIS A 310 16.83 4.01 -18.05
N ALA A 311 15.81 3.29 -18.52
CA ALA A 311 15.58 3.05 -19.95
C ALA A 311 15.35 4.36 -20.73
N TYR A 312 14.64 5.33 -20.14
CA TYR A 312 14.48 6.67 -20.71
C TYR A 312 15.82 7.36 -20.90
N GLN A 313 16.66 7.42 -19.85
CA GLN A 313 17.97 8.08 -19.91
C GLN A 313 18.93 7.36 -20.85
N GLU A 314 18.88 6.06 -20.94
CA GLU A 314 19.69 5.29 -21.88
C GLU A 314 19.32 5.61 -23.33
N LYS A 315 18.01 5.64 -23.65
CA LYS A 315 17.51 6.04 -24.97
C LYS A 315 17.93 7.49 -25.30
N ARG A 316 17.79 8.41 -24.34
CA ARG A 316 18.20 9.82 -24.48
C ARG A 316 19.72 9.93 -24.71
N ARG A 317 20.54 9.17 -23.96
CA ARG A 317 21.99 9.14 -24.14
C ARG A 317 22.40 8.58 -25.51
N ARG A 318 21.78 7.48 -25.95
CA ARG A 318 22.02 6.90 -27.30
C ARG A 318 21.66 7.91 -28.40
N LEU A 319 20.52 8.59 -28.27
CA LEU A 319 20.12 9.64 -29.20
C LEU A 319 21.14 10.77 -29.23
N ARG A 320 21.60 11.25 -28.06
CA ARG A 320 22.63 12.30 -27.96
C ARG A 320 23.95 11.89 -28.65
N LEU A 321 24.42 10.68 -28.36
CA LEU A 321 25.65 10.16 -28.98
C LEU A 321 25.53 10.04 -30.50
N ARG A 322 24.38 9.59 -31.00
CA ARG A 322 24.08 9.49 -32.41
C ARG A 322 24.05 10.88 -33.09
N GLN A 323 23.48 11.90 -32.46
CA GLN A 323 23.47 13.27 -32.95
C GLN A 323 24.85 13.90 -32.95
N ILE A 324 25.69 13.61 -31.95
CA ILE A 324 27.10 14.03 -31.93
C ILE A 324 27.84 13.37 -33.10
N GLY A 325 27.63 12.07 -33.36
CA GLY A 325 28.19 11.40 -34.51
C GLY A 325 27.80 12.05 -35.86
N TYR A 326 26.52 12.42 -35.99
CA TYR A 326 26.06 13.14 -37.20
C TYR A 326 26.68 14.53 -37.32
N SER A 327 26.88 15.27 -36.22
CA SER A 327 27.53 16.58 -36.25
C SER A 327 28.98 16.50 -36.71
N ILE A 328 29.70 15.48 -36.24
CA ILE A 328 31.11 15.25 -36.67
C ILE A 328 31.14 14.85 -38.15
N GLY A 329 30.25 13.94 -38.61
CA GLY A 329 30.18 13.57 -40.02
C GLY A 329 29.89 14.77 -40.95
N ALA A 330 28.92 15.61 -40.54
CA ALA A 330 28.58 16.82 -41.29
C ALA A 330 29.74 17.84 -41.30
N ALA A 331 30.45 17.98 -40.18
CA ALA A 331 31.63 18.86 -40.09
C ALA A 331 32.77 18.38 -41.01
N VAL A 332 33.07 17.09 -41.04
CA VAL A 332 34.08 16.50 -41.91
C VAL A 332 33.68 16.68 -43.39
N LEU A 333 32.44 16.39 -43.72
CA LEU A 333 31.93 16.53 -45.08
C LEU A 333 32.03 17.99 -45.57
N SER A 334 31.63 18.94 -44.71
CA SER A 334 31.73 20.37 -45.06
C SER A 334 33.16 20.86 -45.22
N ALA A 335 34.06 20.40 -44.34
CA ALA A 335 35.49 20.71 -44.49
C ALA A 335 36.07 20.22 -45.81
N LEU A 336 35.69 18.99 -46.21
CA LEU A 336 36.15 18.40 -47.47
C LEU A 336 35.58 19.16 -48.68
N ILE A 337 34.32 19.55 -48.67
CA ILE A 337 33.68 20.35 -49.71
C ILE A 337 34.36 21.71 -49.84
N VAL A 338 34.60 22.41 -48.73
CA VAL A 338 35.24 23.73 -48.74
C VAL A 338 36.68 23.65 -49.22
N PHE A 339 37.42 22.67 -48.72
CA PHE A 339 38.82 22.45 -49.14
C PHE A 339 38.93 22.15 -50.64
N THR A 340 38.10 21.24 -51.18
CA THR A 340 38.09 20.90 -52.60
C THR A 340 37.66 22.07 -53.45
N PHE A 341 36.62 22.84 -53.03
CA PHE A 341 36.19 24.02 -53.75
C PHE A 341 37.28 25.07 -53.89
N PHE A 342 37.99 25.44 -52.80
CA PHE A 342 39.07 26.40 -52.83
C PHE A 342 40.36 25.88 -53.50
N SER A 343 40.53 24.55 -53.58
CA SER A 343 41.65 23.94 -54.28
C SER A 343 41.46 23.88 -55.81
N ILE A 344 40.21 23.84 -56.29
CA ILE A 344 39.87 23.72 -57.72
C ILE A 344 39.61 25.12 -58.35
N SER A 345 38.99 26.02 -57.53
CA SER A 345 38.66 27.37 -58.03
C SER A 345 39.85 28.31 -57.88
N ASP A 346 40.11 29.18 -58.89
CA ASP A 346 41.08 30.26 -58.82
C ASP A 346 40.78 31.33 -57.72
N ALA A 347 39.66 31.16 -57.00
CA ALA A 347 39.23 31.99 -55.86
C ALA A 347 39.87 31.56 -54.53
N GLY A 348 40.86 30.64 -54.52
CA GLY A 348 41.59 30.21 -53.31
C GLY A 348 42.44 31.33 -52.73
N PHE A 349 42.70 31.28 -51.41
CA PHE A 349 43.52 32.28 -50.68
C PHE A 349 44.98 32.22 -50.96
N GLY A 350 45.43 31.63 -52.09
CA GLY A 350 46.84 31.63 -52.59
C GLY A 350 47.82 30.73 -51.85
N SER A 351 47.46 30.14 -50.74
CA SER A 351 48.24 29.16 -50.02
C SER A 351 47.38 27.96 -49.51
N PRO A 352 47.91 26.72 -49.57
CA PRO A 352 47.24 25.53 -49.08
C PRO A 352 46.83 25.62 -47.59
N ASP A 353 47.62 26.33 -46.79
CA ASP A 353 47.42 26.52 -45.37
C ASP A 353 46.18 27.37 -45.08
N MET A 354 45.89 28.39 -45.85
CA MET A 354 44.70 29.23 -45.73
C MET A 354 43.41 28.48 -46.13
N ASN A 355 43.49 27.62 -47.14
CA ASN A 355 42.36 26.76 -47.54
C ASN A 355 42.03 25.73 -46.47
N LEU A 356 43.03 25.16 -45.79
CA LEU A 356 42.87 24.26 -44.67
C LEU A 356 42.26 24.98 -43.45
N LEU A 357 42.68 26.19 -43.18
CA LEU A 357 42.15 27.01 -42.09
C LEU A 357 40.69 27.39 -42.32
N ALA A 358 40.31 27.77 -43.53
CA ALA A 358 38.92 28.04 -43.91
C ALA A 358 38.02 26.78 -43.78
N ALA A 359 38.50 25.63 -44.23
CA ALA A 359 37.83 24.35 -44.06
C ALA A 359 37.63 23.97 -42.59
N GLY A 360 38.67 24.21 -41.76
CA GLY A 360 38.57 23.98 -40.30
C GLY A 360 37.57 24.86 -39.59
N LEU A 361 37.53 26.15 -39.92
CA LEU A 361 36.58 27.11 -39.37
C LEU A 361 35.13 26.77 -39.76
N THR A 362 34.87 26.37 -40.99
CA THR A 362 33.53 25.96 -41.44
C THR A 362 33.07 24.67 -40.75
N ALA A 363 33.98 23.71 -40.62
CA ALA A 363 33.68 22.46 -39.87
C ALA A 363 33.34 22.76 -38.42
N LEU A 364 34.08 23.63 -37.77
CA LEU A 364 33.83 24.02 -36.35
C LEU A 364 32.50 24.79 -36.22
N GLY A 365 32.19 25.69 -37.17
CA GLY A 365 30.93 26.42 -37.23
C GLY A 365 29.72 25.50 -37.40
N ILE A 366 29.80 24.53 -38.31
CA ILE A 366 28.69 23.55 -38.53
C ILE A 366 28.55 22.64 -37.32
N CYS A 367 29.63 22.16 -36.73
CA CYS A 367 29.59 21.36 -35.52
C CYS A 367 28.93 22.15 -34.37
N ALA A 368 29.37 23.39 -34.17
CA ALA A 368 28.80 24.26 -33.13
C ALA A 368 27.30 24.54 -33.39
N ALA A 369 26.93 24.89 -34.63
CA ALA A 369 25.52 25.12 -35.00
C ALA A 369 24.65 23.86 -34.76
N TRP A 370 25.15 22.67 -35.11
CA TRP A 370 24.45 21.41 -34.89
C TRP A 370 24.24 21.14 -33.40
N LEU A 371 25.30 21.32 -32.58
CA LEU A 371 25.23 21.08 -31.14
C LEU A 371 24.35 22.10 -30.40
N LEU A 372 24.28 23.35 -30.87
CA LEU A 372 23.52 24.42 -30.24
C LEU A 372 22.04 24.46 -30.70
N LEU A 373 21.75 24.09 -31.96
CA LEU A 373 20.39 24.20 -32.53
C LEU A 373 19.71 22.82 -32.69
N VAL A 374 20.37 21.88 -33.37
CA VAL A 374 19.74 20.60 -33.73
C VAL A 374 19.66 19.64 -32.56
N LEU A 375 20.71 19.55 -31.76
CA LEU A 375 20.74 18.63 -30.62
C LEU A 375 19.68 18.94 -29.57
N PRO A 376 19.50 20.18 -29.06
CA PRO A 376 18.46 20.47 -28.10
C PRO A 376 17.05 20.26 -28.68
N MET A 377 16.83 20.63 -29.95
CA MET A 377 15.55 20.42 -30.63
C MET A 377 15.15 18.94 -30.70
N THR A 378 16.10 18.08 -31.11
CA THR A 378 15.88 16.63 -31.20
C THR A 378 15.66 15.98 -29.83
N LEU A 379 16.33 16.47 -28.77
CA LEU A 379 16.13 16.00 -27.40
C LEU A 379 14.80 16.45 -26.80
N GLN A 380 14.34 17.67 -27.14
CA GLN A 380 13.00 18.16 -26.73
C GLN A 380 11.89 17.38 -27.44
N ASP A 381 12.03 17.16 -28.76
CA ASP A 381 11.07 16.34 -29.51
C ASP A 381 10.97 14.91 -28.98
N PHE A 382 12.12 14.32 -28.63
CA PHE A 382 12.14 12.99 -28.01
C PHE A 382 11.40 13.01 -26.69
N HIS A 383 11.67 13.99 -25.82
CA HIS A 383 11.00 14.15 -24.53
C HIS A 383 9.46 14.32 -24.71
N ALA A 384 9.05 15.20 -25.60
CA ALA A 384 7.62 15.43 -25.89
C ALA A 384 6.90 14.17 -26.42
N ARG A 385 7.56 13.39 -27.29
CA ARG A 385 7.00 12.12 -27.79
C ARG A 385 6.85 11.07 -26.69
N VAL A 386 7.82 11.00 -25.79
CA VAL A 386 7.78 10.08 -24.66
C VAL A 386 6.63 10.44 -23.70
N LEU A 387 6.43 11.72 -23.40
CA LEU A 387 5.33 12.19 -22.56
C LEU A 387 3.95 11.93 -23.18
N LYS A 388 3.81 12.02 -24.50
CA LYS A 388 2.55 11.69 -25.20
C LYS A 388 2.25 10.19 -25.20
N ASN A 389 3.28 9.34 -25.18
CA ASN A 389 3.15 7.89 -25.36
C ASN A 389 3.86 7.13 -24.21
N HIS A 390 3.37 7.34 -22.98
CA HIS A 390 3.99 6.85 -21.73
C HIS A 390 4.22 5.34 -21.72
N LEU A 391 3.43 4.55 -22.44
CA LEU A 391 3.55 3.09 -22.54
C LEU A 391 4.83 2.62 -23.28
N ASN A 392 5.50 3.52 -24.03
CA ASN A 392 6.70 3.17 -24.80
C ASN A 392 8.04 3.37 -24.07
N ILE A 393 8.02 3.86 -22.82
CA ILE A 393 9.24 4.07 -22.04
C ILE A 393 9.79 2.72 -21.58
N PHE A 394 8.94 1.88 -21.04
CA PHE A 394 9.23 0.59 -20.45
C PHE A 394 8.54 -0.52 -21.27
N ARG A 395 9.25 -1.60 -21.56
CA ARG A 395 8.68 -2.80 -22.19
C ARG A 395 8.68 -3.90 -21.14
N PRO A 396 7.53 -4.20 -20.54
CA PRO A 396 7.41 -5.30 -19.58
C PRO A 396 7.62 -6.63 -20.29
N GLU A 397 8.39 -7.53 -19.67
CA GLU A 397 8.67 -8.88 -20.17
C GLU A 397 7.64 -9.88 -19.65
N THR A 398 6.99 -9.57 -18.52
CA THR A 398 6.01 -10.43 -17.84
C THR A 398 4.72 -9.66 -17.53
N GLN A 399 3.61 -10.41 -17.37
CA GLN A 399 2.32 -9.83 -16.97
C GLN A 399 2.43 -9.07 -15.64
N LEU A 400 3.16 -9.63 -14.66
CA LEU A 400 3.41 -8.98 -13.38
C LEU A 400 4.09 -7.60 -13.56
N GLN A 401 5.09 -7.51 -14.42
CA GLN A 401 5.75 -6.24 -14.72
C GLN A 401 4.81 -5.25 -15.42
N GLN A 402 3.89 -5.73 -16.24
CA GLN A 402 2.87 -4.89 -16.86
C GLN A 402 1.93 -4.29 -15.82
N ASP A 403 1.47 -5.09 -14.86
CA ASP A 403 0.57 -4.65 -13.80
C ASP A 403 1.26 -3.65 -12.85
N LEU A 404 2.51 -3.92 -12.49
CA LEU A 404 3.34 -2.99 -11.71
C LEU A 404 3.60 -1.67 -12.47
N TRP A 405 3.88 -1.76 -13.78
CA TRP A 405 4.06 -0.58 -14.62
C TRP A 405 2.82 0.29 -14.67
N ASN A 406 1.63 -0.30 -14.85
CA ASN A 406 0.37 0.44 -14.86
C ASN A 406 0.16 1.25 -13.57
N GLN A 407 0.64 0.75 -12.43
CA GLN A 407 0.54 1.43 -11.13
C GLN A 407 1.52 2.62 -11.00
N VAL A 408 2.71 2.55 -11.60
CA VAL A 408 3.76 3.57 -11.43
C VAL A 408 3.97 4.48 -12.63
N ALA A 409 3.34 4.18 -13.78
CA ALA A 409 3.51 4.92 -15.03
C ALA A 409 3.20 6.42 -14.90
N ARG A 410 2.15 6.75 -14.14
CA ARG A 410 1.77 8.13 -13.86
C ARG A 410 2.88 8.87 -13.09
N MET A 411 3.42 8.24 -12.06
CA MET A 411 4.49 8.82 -11.22
C MET A 411 5.78 9.02 -12.02
N ALA A 412 6.14 8.04 -12.88
CA ALA A 412 7.27 8.19 -13.81
C ALA A 412 7.10 9.41 -14.72
N ASN A 413 5.90 9.62 -15.23
CA ASN A 413 5.58 10.76 -16.10
C ASN A 413 5.65 12.09 -15.33
N GLU A 414 5.06 12.18 -14.15
CA GLU A 414 5.12 13.37 -13.31
C GLU A 414 6.57 13.74 -12.96
N TYR A 415 7.40 12.74 -12.66
CA TYR A 415 8.83 12.96 -12.42
C TYR A 415 9.57 13.46 -13.68
N LEU A 416 9.30 12.90 -14.86
CA LEU A 416 9.88 13.34 -16.13
C LEU A 416 9.48 14.78 -16.47
N ILE A 417 8.23 15.16 -16.22
CA ILE A 417 7.76 16.54 -16.40
C ILE A 417 8.50 17.48 -15.44
N LYS A 418 8.52 17.13 -14.15
CA LYS A 418 9.17 17.95 -13.12
C LYS A 418 10.67 18.19 -13.38
N THR A 419 11.36 17.21 -13.93
CA THR A 419 12.82 17.27 -14.15
C THR A 419 13.21 17.69 -15.56
N ASP A 420 12.24 17.89 -16.47
CA ASP A 420 12.50 18.08 -17.93
C ASP A 420 13.38 16.96 -18.50
N GLY A 421 13.23 15.75 -17.93
CA GLY A 421 14.06 14.60 -18.27
C GLY A 421 15.56 14.77 -17.96
N LYS A 422 15.96 15.73 -17.12
CA LYS A 422 17.35 16.01 -16.75
C LYS A 422 17.67 15.43 -15.38
N PHE A 423 18.18 14.22 -15.32
CA PHE A 423 18.63 13.55 -14.10
C PHE A 423 19.79 12.58 -14.39
N SER A 424 20.49 12.15 -13.35
CA SER A 424 21.72 11.35 -13.49
C SER A 424 21.43 9.87 -13.72
N LEU A 425 21.86 9.32 -14.86
CA LEU A 425 21.80 7.89 -15.16
C LEU A 425 22.57 7.06 -14.12
N ARG A 426 23.74 7.53 -13.69
CA ARG A 426 24.58 6.81 -12.71
C ARG A 426 23.89 6.71 -11.36
N LYS A 427 23.21 7.78 -10.92
CA LYS A 427 22.48 7.80 -9.65
C LYS A 427 21.31 6.79 -9.67
N VAL A 428 20.50 6.82 -10.73
CA VAL A 428 19.38 5.88 -10.91
C VAL A 428 19.87 4.43 -10.93
N ALA A 429 20.95 4.14 -11.67
CA ALA A 429 21.51 2.79 -11.74
C ALA A 429 22.07 2.31 -10.38
N ALA A 430 22.72 3.19 -9.62
CA ALA A 430 23.23 2.87 -8.29
C ALA A 430 22.08 2.58 -7.30
N GLN A 431 21.04 3.42 -7.30
CA GLN A 431 19.87 3.24 -6.45
C GLN A 431 19.11 1.96 -6.81
N MET A 432 18.94 1.66 -8.11
CA MET A 432 18.31 0.43 -8.58
C MET A 432 19.07 -0.82 -8.11
N LYS A 433 20.43 -0.81 -8.21
CA LYS A 433 21.26 -1.91 -7.74
C LYS A 433 21.17 -2.11 -6.24
N ARG A 434 21.23 -1.02 -5.47
CA ARG A 434 21.10 -1.05 -4.00
C ARG A 434 19.72 -1.57 -3.58
N LEU A 435 18.65 -1.04 -4.16
CA LEU A 435 17.29 -1.45 -3.88
C LEU A 435 17.10 -2.96 -4.15
N LYS A 436 17.58 -3.47 -5.28
CA LYS A 436 17.51 -4.89 -5.62
C LYS A 436 18.26 -5.77 -4.62
N SER A 437 19.48 -5.39 -4.21
CA SER A 437 20.28 -6.18 -3.25
C SER A 437 19.64 -6.23 -1.88
N GLU A 438 19.17 -5.09 -1.35
CA GLU A 438 18.61 -4.99 0.00
C GLU A 438 17.21 -5.63 0.10
N CYS A 439 16.35 -5.43 -0.91
CA CYS A 439 15.04 -6.12 -0.94
C CYS A 439 15.20 -7.63 -1.04
N LEU A 440 16.16 -8.14 -1.81
CA LEU A 440 16.43 -9.57 -1.92
C LEU A 440 16.96 -10.15 -0.59
N ALA A 441 17.88 -9.44 0.07
CA ALA A 441 18.41 -9.83 1.38
C ALA A 441 17.28 -9.88 2.43
N GLY A 442 16.49 -8.81 2.58
CA GLY A 442 15.37 -8.78 3.51
C GLY A 442 14.35 -9.90 3.28
N ARG A 443 14.03 -10.19 2.00
CA ARG A 443 13.13 -11.29 1.64
C ARG A 443 13.67 -12.67 2.06
N THR A 444 14.95 -12.92 1.85
CA THR A 444 15.57 -14.20 2.19
C THR A 444 15.64 -14.42 3.70
N GLU A 445 15.96 -13.38 4.46
CA GLU A 445 16.01 -13.43 5.93
C GLU A 445 14.63 -13.67 6.54
N VAL A 446 13.60 -12.95 6.06
CA VAL A 446 12.23 -13.17 6.53
C VAL A 446 11.75 -14.58 6.24
N ARG A 447 11.93 -15.09 5.02
CA ARG A 447 11.53 -16.47 4.68
C ARG A 447 12.24 -17.50 5.56
N LYS A 448 13.51 -17.30 5.83
CA LYS A 448 14.27 -18.16 6.73
C LYS A 448 13.72 -18.12 8.16
N ALA A 449 13.49 -16.91 8.68
CA ALA A 449 12.92 -16.73 10.03
C ALA A 449 11.52 -17.33 10.17
N LEU A 450 10.66 -17.16 9.16
CA LEU A 450 9.30 -17.74 9.15
C LEU A 450 9.33 -19.26 9.07
N SER A 451 10.25 -19.84 8.27
CA SER A 451 10.44 -21.30 8.25
C SER A 451 10.94 -21.85 9.59
N GLU A 452 11.85 -21.15 10.25
CA GLU A 452 12.32 -21.50 11.59
C GLU A 452 11.23 -21.37 12.66
N LEU A 453 10.38 -20.32 12.58
CA LEU A 453 9.26 -20.13 13.49
C LEU A 453 8.14 -21.16 13.28
N ARG A 454 7.90 -21.62 12.04
CA ARG A 454 6.91 -22.67 11.70
C ARG A 454 7.45 -24.08 11.99
N GLY A 455 8.71 -24.39 11.65
CA GLY A 455 9.31 -25.71 11.80
C GLY A 455 9.63 -26.13 13.24
N ILE A 456 9.51 -25.22 14.22
CA ILE A 456 9.66 -25.51 15.65
C ILE A 456 8.26 -25.67 16.32
N GLY A 457 7.17 -25.57 15.54
CA GLY A 457 5.78 -25.72 15.99
C GLY A 457 5.16 -27.10 15.74
N GLU A 458 5.89 -28.00 15.06
CA GLU A 458 5.66 -29.44 14.97
C GLU A 458 6.60 -30.16 15.97
#